data_456191932d703fed682c657fd3c13500
#
_entry.id   456191932d703fed682c657fd3c13500
#
_cell.length_a   1.000
_cell.length_b   1.000
_cell.length_c   1.000
_cell.angle_alpha   90.00
_cell.angle_beta   90.00
_cell.angle_gamma   90.00
#
_symmetry.space_group_name_H-M   'P 1'
#
loop_
_entity.id
_entity.type
_entity.pdbx_description
1 polymer ?
#
loop_
_entity_poly.entity_id
_entity_poly.type
_entity_poly.pdbx_seq_one_letter_code
_entity_poly.pdbx_strand_id
1 'polypeptide(L)'
;IRRGKGKRILVLAVKSMLTQFQKEMWSRFSIPLTRLDSAGLQQVRNKIPTNHNPFHFYDKSIISIDTLKQDVEYRHYLEQAYWDIIVIDEAHNVAQRGSNSQRSRLAKLLSQRSDTLIMLSATPHDGKPESFASLMNMLDATAIANEKEYQHDDFSDKGLVIRRFKKDVKDQIAKDFPERDIQTVKAKASAVEEDVYRELTELNLSTLDKGRRASQLLRVTIEKTLFSSPMACLSTVNNRIKKLEAKQDPDFEDDLNSLKSFAQALARVSAEHFSKYQQLLKLISDKKAGFGWKPNKKDDRI
;
A
#
# COMPACT_ATOMS: atom_id res chain seq x y z
N ILE A 1 -29.09 3.18 -0.16
CA ILE A 1 -29.69 2.46 -1.30
C ILE A 1 -31.15 2.14 -1.02
N ARG A 2 -31.51 1.45 0.07
CA ARG A 2 -32.92 1.12 0.41
C ARG A 2 -33.86 2.32 0.52
N ARG A 3 -33.33 3.51 0.83
CA ARG A 3 -34.10 4.77 0.93
C ARG A 3 -34.17 5.57 -0.38
N GLY A 4 -33.88 4.95 -1.52
CA GLY A 4 -33.83 5.62 -2.83
C GLY A 4 -32.59 6.50 -3.07
N LYS A 5 -31.70 6.63 -2.08
CA LYS A 5 -30.40 7.29 -2.22
C LYS A 5 -29.31 6.28 -2.56
N GLY A 6 -28.29 6.69 -3.30
CA GLY A 6 -27.17 5.81 -3.68
C GLY A 6 -27.43 5.08 -5.00
N LYS A 7 -27.98 5.78 -5.97
CA LYS A 7 -28.06 5.33 -7.36
C LYS A 7 -26.65 5.30 -7.95
N ARG A 8 -25.93 6.41 -7.82
CA ARG A 8 -24.59 6.56 -8.35
C ARG A 8 -23.54 6.35 -7.25
N ILE A 9 -22.74 5.30 -7.42
CA ILE A 9 -21.71 4.90 -6.44
C ILE A 9 -20.36 4.80 -7.13
N LEU A 10 -19.35 5.44 -6.55
CA LEU A 10 -17.95 5.28 -6.93
C LEU A 10 -17.17 4.67 -5.76
N VAL A 11 -16.47 3.57 -6.01
CA VAL A 11 -15.56 2.97 -5.05
C VAL A 11 -14.13 3.16 -5.54
N LEU A 12 -13.28 3.71 -4.67
CA LEU A 12 -11.83 3.81 -4.89
C LEU A 12 -11.11 2.87 -3.96
N ALA A 13 -10.30 1.98 -4.53
CA ALA A 13 -9.52 1.03 -3.76
C ALA A 13 -8.12 0.86 -4.37
N VAL A 14 -7.22 0.18 -3.66
CA VAL A 14 -5.93 -0.21 -4.23
C VAL A 14 -6.12 -1.31 -5.27
N LYS A 15 -5.28 -1.33 -6.31
CA LYS A 15 -5.45 -2.22 -7.46
C LYS A 15 -5.61 -3.71 -7.08
N SER A 16 -4.90 -4.18 -6.08
CA SER A 16 -4.96 -5.56 -5.58
C SER A 16 -6.30 -5.92 -4.94
N MET A 17 -7.05 -4.95 -4.41
CA MET A 17 -8.30 -5.17 -3.69
C MET A 17 -9.55 -5.05 -4.56
N LEU A 18 -9.44 -4.53 -5.80
CA LEU A 18 -10.60 -4.28 -6.66
C LEU A 18 -11.50 -5.52 -6.84
N THR A 19 -10.91 -6.67 -7.16
CA THR A 19 -11.66 -7.90 -7.41
C THR A 19 -12.31 -8.43 -6.13
N GLN A 20 -11.63 -8.36 -5.00
CA GLN A 20 -12.18 -8.77 -3.71
C GLN A 20 -13.36 -7.88 -3.34
N PHE A 21 -13.18 -6.56 -3.45
CA PHE A 21 -14.22 -5.59 -3.13
C PHE A 21 -15.48 -5.79 -4.00
N GLN A 22 -15.30 -6.03 -5.31
CA GLN A 22 -16.42 -6.35 -6.20
C GLN A 22 -17.19 -7.61 -5.75
N LYS A 23 -16.46 -8.69 -5.41
CA LYS A 23 -17.07 -9.95 -4.94
C LYS A 23 -17.82 -9.76 -3.64
N GLU A 24 -17.25 -9.06 -2.66
CA GLU A 24 -17.89 -8.79 -1.38
C GLU A 24 -19.14 -7.94 -1.52
N MET A 25 -19.08 -6.88 -2.31
CA MET A 25 -20.23 -6.01 -2.57
C MET A 25 -21.37 -6.75 -3.27
N TRP A 26 -21.03 -7.63 -4.21
CA TRP A 26 -22.03 -8.47 -4.88
C TRP A 26 -22.60 -9.53 -3.95
N SER A 27 -21.75 -10.34 -3.31
CA SER A 27 -22.20 -11.50 -2.53
C SER A 27 -22.96 -11.12 -1.26
N ARG A 28 -22.57 -10.03 -0.60
CA ARG A 28 -23.16 -9.62 0.69
C ARG A 28 -24.27 -8.60 0.55
N PHE A 29 -24.21 -7.73 -0.46
CA PHE A 29 -25.12 -6.58 -0.59
C PHE A 29 -25.89 -6.55 -1.90
N SER A 30 -25.62 -7.47 -2.83
CA SER A 30 -26.19 -7.49 -4.19
C SER A 30 -25.95 -6.16 -4.95
N ILE A 31 -24.81 -5.54 -4.71
CA ILE A 31 -24.40 -4.30 -5.38
C ILE A 31 -23.38 -4.65 -6.48
N PRO A 32 -23.77 -4.60 -7.75
CA PRO A 32 -22.84 -4.83 -8.86
C PRO A 32 -21.97 -3.60 -9.07
N LEU A 33 -20.66 -3.74 -8.89
CA LEU A 33 -19.70 -2.69 -9.22
C LEU A 33 -19.03 -3.00 -10.54
N THR A 34 -19.11 -2.11 -11.52
CA THR A 34 -18.37 -2.23 -12.78
C THR A 34 -16.96 -1.70 -12.61
N ARG A 35 -15.97 -2.51 -13.00
CA ARG A 35 -14.56 -2.11 -12.92
C ARG A 35 -14.21 -1.17 -14.07
N LEU A 36 -13.73 0.03 -13.72
CA LEU A 36 -13.26 1.07 -14.63
C LEU A 36 -11.74 1.24 -14.54
N ASP A 37 -10.97 0.19 -14.83
CA ASP A 37 -9.54 0.35 -15.09
C ASP A 37 -9.30 0.98 -16.48
N SER A 38 -8.05 1.19 -16.87
CA SER A 38 -7.72 1.85 -18.13
C SER A 38 -8.38 1.16 -19.33
N ALA A 39 -8.46 -0.18 -19.32
CA ALA A 39 -9.15 -0.93 -20.36
C ALA A 39 -10.67 -0.74 -20.30
N GLY A 40 -11.26 -0.75 -19.12
CA GLY A 40 -12.69 -0.51 -18.91
C GLY A 40 -13.10 0.89 -19.34
N LEU A 41 -12.32 1.91 -19.02
CA LEU A 41 -12.57 3.29 -19.46
C LEU A 41 -12.44 3.42 -20.98
N GLN A 42 -11.47 2.77 -21.61
CA GLN A 42 -11.34 2.75 -23.06
C GLN A 42 -12.55 2.08 -23.74
N GLN A 43 -13.04 0.98 -23.19
CA GLN A 43 -14.25 0.33 -23.68
C GLN A 43 -15.49 1.24 -23.57
N VAL A 44 -15.62 2.00 -22.49
CA VAL A 44 -16.71 2.99 -22.35
C VAL A 44 -16.57 4.08 -23.39
N ARG A 45 -15.38 4.65 -23.58
CA ARG A 45 -15.11 5.69 -24.58
C ARG A 45 -15.48 5.25 -26.01
N ASN A 46 -15.24 3.99 -26.34
CA ASN A 46 -15.61 3.45 -27.65
C ASN A 46 -17.13 3.32 -27.84
N LYS A 47 -17.93 3.38 -26.76
CA LYS A 47 -19.38 3.22 -26.79
C LYS A 47 -20.15 4.54 -26.69
N ILE A 48 -19.49 5.62 -26.31
CA ILE A 48 -20.11 6.93 -26.08
C ILE A 48 -19.52 7.96 -27.04
N PRO A 49 -20.29 9.02 -27.41
CA PRO A 49 -19.74 10.14 -28.16
C PRO A 49 -18.56 10.80 -27.40
N THR A 50 -17.62 11.38 -28.15
CA THR A 50 -16.35 11.92 -27.62
C THR A 50 -16.54 13.04 -26.60
N ASN A 51 -17.66 13.74 -26.64
CA ASN A 51 -18.01 14.82 -25.72
C ASN A 51 -18.74 14.34 -24.44
N HIS A 52 -18.98 13.03 -24.29
CA HIS A 52 -19.66 12.49 -23.12
C HIS A 52 -18.65 12.06 -22.04
N ASN A 53 -19.05 12.29 -20.79
CA ASN A 53 -18.25 11.92 -19.64
C ASN A 53 -18.32 10.39 -19.39
N PRO A 54 -17.20 9.65 -19.48
CA PRO A 54 -17.19 8.20 -19.32
C PRO A 54 -17.63 7.73 -17.93
N PHE A 55 -17.49 8.57 -16.91
CA PHE A 55 -17.94 8.26 -15.57
C PHE A 55 -19.46 8.33 -15.37
N HIS A 56 -20.20 8.80 -16.36
CA HIS A 56 -21.68 8.78 -16.35
C HIS A 56 -22.26 7.48 -16.93
N PHE A 57 -21.45 6.65 -17.57
CA PHE A 57 -21.96 5.47 -18.28
C PHE A 57 -22.46 4.36 -17.36
N TYR A 58 -21.79 4.14 -16.23
CA TYR A 58 -22.21 3.18 -15.21
C TYR A 58 -22.57 3.88 -13.92
N ASP A 59 -23.73 3.53 -13.36
CA ASP A 59 -24.20 4.09 -12.09
C ASP A 59 -23.34 3.64 -10.90
N LYS A 60 -22.83 2.41 -10.96
CA LYS A 60 -22.01 1.82 -9.87
C LYS A 60 -20.69 1.32 -10.42
N SER A 61 -19.62 1.94 -9.96
CA SER A 61 -18.28 1.66 -10.49
C SER A 61 -17.24 1.54 -9.40
N ILE A 62 -16.19 0.79 -9.70
CA ILE A 62 -14.99 0.66 -8.88
C ILE A 62 -13.74 0.90 -9.73
N ILE A 63 -12.82 1.69 -9.21
CA ILE A 63 -11.58 2.04 -9.90
C ILE A 63 -10.40 2.12 -8.92
N SER A 64 -9.20 1.88 -9.42
CA SER A 64 -8.00 2.13 -8.63
C SER A 64 -7.70 3.62 -8.55
N ILE A 65 -7.45 4.10 -7.32
CA ILE A 65 -7.02 5.48 -7.10
C ILE A 65 -5.75 5.82 -7.86
N ASP A 66 -4.88 4.83 -8.09
CA ASP A 66 -3.64 5.01 -8.83
C ASP A 66 -3.87 5.19 -10.34
N THR A 67 -4.93 4.61 -10.87
CA THR A 67 -5.34 4.83 -12.26
C THR A 67 -5.81 6.27 -12.45
N LEU A 68 -6.68 6.76 -11.58
CA LEU A 68 -7.24 8.11 -11.70
C LEU A 68 -6.22 9.23 -11.47
N LYS A 69 -5.26 9.04 -10.57
CA LYS A 69 -4.30 10.10 -10.23
C LYS A 69 -3.29 10.41 -11.33
N GLN A 70 -3.06 9.46 -12.25
CA GLN A 70 -2.01 9.55 -13.27
C GLN A 70 -2.45 10.31 -14.52
N ASP A 71 -3.75 10.43 -14.74
CA ASP A 71 -4.28 10.96 -15.97
C ASP A 71 -4.91 12.34 -15.77
N VAL A 72 -4.29 13.36 -16.37
CA VAL A 72 -4.76 14.74 -16.34
C VAL A 72 -6.14 14.87 -17.03
N GLU A 73 -6.40 14.04 -18.03
CA GLU A 73 -7.65 14.04 -18.79
C GLU A 73 -8.82 13.57 -17.90
N TYR A 74 -8.61 12.58 -17.03
CA TYR A 74 -9.66 12.12 -16.12
C TYR A 74 -10.09 13.20 -15.13
N ARG A 75 -9.19 14.10 -14.75
CA ARG A 75 -9.50 15.17 -13.83
C ARG A 75 -10.68 16.03 -14.33
N HIS A 76 -10.67 16.44 -15.60
CA HIS A 76 -11.75 17.24 -16.18
C HIS A 76 -13.11 16.51 -16.10
N TYR A 77 -13.14 15.21 -16.41
CA TYR A 77 -14.35 14.41 -16.29
C TYR A 77 -14.82 14.23 -14.85
N LEU A 78 -13.90 14.07 -13.90
CA LEU A 78 -14.21 13.94 -12.49
C LEU A 78 -14.74 15.25 -11.89
N GLU A 79 -14.24 16.39 -12.33
CA GLU A 79 -14.73 17.73 -11.94
C GLU A 79 -16.18 17.98 -12.38
N GLN A 80 -16.61 17.34 -13.45
CA GLN A 80 -17.97 17.43 -13.98
C GLN A 80 -18.91 16.32 -13.50
N ALA A 81 -18.38 15.27 -12.93
CA ALA A 81 -19.16 14.14 -12.42
C ALA A 81 -19.60 14.37 -10.97
N TYR A 82 -20.70 13.74 -10.58
CA TYR A 82 -21.23 13.76 -9.23
C TYR A 82 -21.77 12.38 -8.84
N TRP A 83 -21.61 11.99 -7.58
CA TRP A 83 -22.05 10.71 -7.05
C TRP A 83 -22.89 10.89 -5.79
N ASP A 84 -23.83 10.01 -5.58
CA ASP A 84 -24.58 9.98 -4.32
C ASP A 84 -23.68 9.46 -3.19
N ILE A 85 -22.81 8.48 -3.51
CA ILE A 85 -21.88 7.90 -2.54
C ILE A 85 -20.51 7.70 -3.20
N ILE A 86 -19.49 8.19 -2.54
CA ILE A 86 -18.09 7.82 -2.81
C ILE A 86 -17.54 7.04 -1.62
N VAL A 87 -16.93 5.88 -1.90
CA VAL A 87 -16.22 5.07 -0.91
C VAL A 87 -14.74 5.08 -1.23
N ILE A 88 -13.90 5.45 -0.28
CA ILE A 88 -12.43 5.39 -0.40
C ILE A 88 -11.92 4.33 0.58
N ASP A 89 -11.42 3.23 0.04
CA ASP A 89 -10.77 2.18 0.82
C ASP A 89 -9.30 2.52 1.08
N GLU A 90 -8.77 2.06 2.21
CA GLU A 90 -7.43 2.39 2.71
C GLU A 90 -7.16 3.90 2.68
N ALA A 91 -8.10 4.67 3.25
CA ALA A 91 -8.12 6.13 3.20
C ALA A 91 -6.83 6.79 3.74
N HIS A 92 -6.07 6.11 4.59
CA HIS A 92 -4.76 6.58 5.03
C HIS A 92 -3.78 6.85 3.86
N ASN A 93 -4.00 6.24 2.68
CA ASN A 93 -3.18 6.48 1.48
C ASN A 93 -3.48 7.82 0.81
N VAL A 94 -4.60 8.44 1.11
CA VAL A 94 -5.01 9.74 0.56
C VAL A 94 -4.84 10.89 1.55
N ALA A 95 -4.46 10.60 2.79
CA ALA A 95 -4.13 11.60 3.78
C ALA A 95 -3.00 12.52 3.29
N GLN A 96 -3.05 13.79 3.67
CA GLN A 96 -1.99 14.75 3.37
C GLN A 96 -0.78 14.47 4.27
N ARG A 97 0.38 14.24 3.66
CA ARG A 97 1.64 13.91 4.35
C ARG A 97 2.71 14.94 3.96
N GLY A 98 2.63 16.13 4.53
CA GLY A 98 3.57 17.22 4.25
C GLY A 98 3.39 17.83 2.86
N SER A 99 3.83 17.18 1.78
CA SER A 99 3.58 17.64 0.41
C SER A 99 2.22 17.15 -0.11
N ASN A 100 1.54 18.00 -0.86
CA ASN A 100 0.24 17.70 -1.46
C ASN A 100 0.39 16.60 -2.53
N SER A 101 0.22 15.34 -2.16
CA SER A 101 0.34 14.20 -3.08
C SER A 101 -0.80 14.22 -4.13
N GLN A 102 -0.55 13.61 -5.28
CA GLN A 102 -1.59 13.48 -6.32
C GLN A 102 -2.83 12.74 -5.79
N ARG A 103 -2.65 11.73 -4.91
CA ARG A 103 -3.75 11.00 -4.28
C ARG A 103 -4.57 11.90 -3.35
N SER A 104 -3.92 12.72 -2.53
CA SER A 104 -4.60 13.65 -1.62
C SER A 104 -5.40 14.71 -2.39
N ARG A 105 -4.82 15.27 -3.45
CA ARG A 105 -5.52 16.23 -4.32
C ARG A 105 -6.75 15.63 -5.00
N LEU A 106 -6.62 14.40 -5.50
CA LEU A 106 -7.73 13.66 -6.09
C LEU A 106 -8.84 13.39 -5.08
N ALA A 107 -8.49 12.90 -3.88
CA ALA A 107 -9.47 12.63 -2.84
C ALA A 107 -10.20 13.91 -2.37
N LYS A 108 -9.47 15.03 -2.25
CA LYS A 108 -10.07 16.33 -1.95
C LYS A 108 -11.03 16.82 -3.04
N LEU A 109 -10.70 16.59 -4.33
CA LEU A 109 -11.63 16.87 -5.42
C LEU A 109 -12.91 16.04 -5.28
N LEU A 110 -12.74 14.72 -5.08
CA LEU A 110 -13.86 13.78 -5.00
C LEU A 110 -14.73 13.99 -3.76
N SER A 111 -14.18 14.45 -2.64
CA SER A 111 -14.95 14.77 -1.44
C SER A 111 -15.99 15.88 -1.69
N GLN A 112 -15.73 16.76 -2.65
CA GLN A 112 -16.65 17.83 -3.07
C GLN A 112 -17.61 17.40 -4.18
N ARG A 113 -17.57 16.14 -4.61
CA ARG A 113 -18.34 15.60 -5.74
C ARG A 113 -19.26 14.46 -5.32
N SER A 114 -19.63 14.43 -4.05
CA SER A 114 -20.58 13.43 -3.54
C SER A 114 -21.46 13.99 -2.43
N ASP A 115 -22.67 13.45 -2.32
CA ASP A 115 -23.54 13.72 -1.17
C ASP A 115 -23.01 13.04 0.10
N THR A 116 -22.41 11.88 -0.06
CA THR A 116 -21.88 11.08 1.04
C THR A 116 -20.49 10.55 0.70
N LEU A 117 -19.52 10.89 1.54
CA LEU A 117 -18.17 10.33 1.48
C LEU A 117 -17.98 9.31 2.61
N ILE A 118 -17.57 8.11 2.27
CA ILE A 118 -17.24 7.05 3.22
C ILE A 118 -15.75 6.73 3.08
N MET A 119 -14.99 6.88 4.15
CA MET A 119 -13.58 6.53 4.19
C MET A 119 -13.35 5.34 5.11
N LEU A 120 -12.73 4.29 4.57
CA LEU A 120 -12.40 3.06 5.30
C LEU A 120 -10.88 3.03 5.56
N SER A 121 -10.49 2.79 6.80
CA SER A 121 -9.08 2.62 7.14
C SER A 121 -8.92 1.87 8.46
N ALA A 122 -7.97 0.94 8.50
CA ALA A 122 -7.57 0.31 9.76
C ALA A 122 -6.67 1.23 10.61
N THR A 123 -5.90 2.09 9.95
CA THR A 123 -4.93 3.02 10.56
C THR A 123 -5.10 4.41 9.97
N PRO A 124 -6.01 5.25 10.49
CA PRO A 124 -6.35 6.52 9.85
C PRO A 124 -5.24 7.59 9.90
N HIS A 125 -4.17 7.35 10.64
CA HIS A 125 -3.02 8.26 10.74
C HIS A 125 -1.69 7.51 10.73
N ASP A 126 -0.63 8.20 10.35
CA ASP A 126 0.75 7.72 10.30
C ASP A 126 1.62 8.24 11.47
N GLY A 127 0.98 8.65 12.56
CA GLY A 127 1.62 9.27 13.72
C GLY A 127 1.72 10.79 13.65
N LYS A 128 1.32 11.41 12.54
CA LYS A 128 1.27 12.86 12.38
C LYS A 128 -0.16 13.37 12.50
N PRO A 129 -0.41 14.39 13.33
CA PRO A 129 -1.76 14.95 13.50
C PRO A 129 -2.35 15.45 12.18
N GLU A 130 -1.56 16.09 11.33
CA GLU A 130 -2.01 16.67 10.06
C GLU A 130 -2.58 15.62 9.11
N SER A 131 -2.06 14.39 9.14
CA SER A 131 -2.56 13.30 8.28
C SER A 131 -4.00 12.94 8.61
N PHE A 132 -4.33 12.79 9.89
CA PHE A 132 -5.69 12.49 10.34
C PHE A 132 -6.62 13.71 10.13
N ALA A 133 -6.18 14.92 10.51
CA ALA A 133 -6.92 16.14 10.31
C ALA A 133 -7.32 16.34 8.84
N SER A 134 -6.43 16.04 7.90
CA SER A 134 -6.72 16.14 6.47
C SER A 134 -7.85 15.21 6.03
N LEU A 135 -7.96 14.01 6.60
CA LEU A 135 -9.08 13.09 6.34
C LEU A 135 -10.38 13.60 6.93
N MET A 136 -10.33 14.10 8.18
CA MET A 136 -11.50 14.68 8.84
C MET A 136 -12.05 15.89 8.07
N ASN A 137 -11.17 16.77 7.59
CA ASN A 137 -11.53 17.94 6.79
C ASN A 137 -12.02 17.61 5.36
N MET A 138 -11.78 16.38 4.86
CA MET A 138 -12.45 15.89 3.65
C MET A 138 -13.89 15.44 3.92
N LEU A 139 -14.21 14.98 5.14
CA LEU A 139 -15.58 14.61 5.54
C LEU A 139 -16.41 15.84 5.88
N ASP A 140 -15.83 16.76 6.61
CA ASP A 140 -16.42 18.05 6.98
C ASP A 140 -15.32 19.11 7.06
N ALA A 141 -15.38 20.10 6.17
CA ALA A 141 -14.35 21.14 6.08
C ALA A 141 -14.17 21.96 7.38
N THR A 142 -15.12 21.87 8.31
CA THR A 142 -15.09 22.53 9.63
C THR A 142 -14.71 21.58 10.76
N ALA A 143 -14.31 20.33 10.45
CA ALA A 143 -14.06 19.32 11.46
C ALA A 143 -12.90 19.69 12.39
N ILE A 144 -11.80 20.12 11.81
CA ILE A 144 -10.57 20.45 12.55
C ILE A 144 -10.03 21.78 12.02
N ALA A 145 -10.07 22.81 12.86
CA ALA A 145 -9.63 24.16 12.50
C ALA A 145 -8.10 24.26 12.41
N ASN A 146 -7.38 23.67 13.37
CA ASN A 146 -5.92 23.64 13.39
C ASN A 146 -5.41 22.22 13.18
N GLU A 147 -4.95 21.90 11.96
CA GLU A 147 -4.50 20.55 11.59
C GLU A 147 -3.27 20.07 12.35
N LYS A 148 -2.51 20.98 12.96
CA LYS A 148 -1.28 20.63 13.71
C LYS A 148 -1.54 20.39 15.20
N GLU A 149 -2.59 21.01 15.73
CA GLU A 149 -2.89 20.96 17.15
C GLU A 149 -4.40 20.92 17.36
N TYR A 150 -4.91 19.75 17.70
CA TYR A 150 -6.33 19.49 17.97
C TYR A 150 -6.48 18.38 19.00
N GLN A 151 -7.64 18.34 19.65
CA GLN A 151 -8.01 17.30 20.61
C GLN A 151 -9.21 16.49 20.10
N HIS A 152 -9.49 15.38 20.77
CA HIS A 152 -10.61 14.51 20.43
C HIS A 152 -11.94 15.26 20.46
N ASP A 153 -12.09 16.19 21.38
CA ASP A 153 -13.32 16.96 21.60
C ASP A 153 -13.63 17.90 20.43
N ASP A 154 -12.64 18.31 19.65
CA ASP A 154 -12.84 19.20 18.49
C ASP A 154 -13.70 18.57 17.38
N PHE A 155 -13.78 17.24 17.34
CA PHE A 155 -14.53 16.53 16.29
C PHE A 155 -15.46 15.41 16.80
N SER A 156 -15.43 15.07 18.12
CA SER A 156 -16.22 13.97 18.69
C SER A 156 -17.72 14.16 18.51
N ASP A 157 -18.21 15.39 18.73
CA ASP A 157 -19.63 15.73 18.67
C ASP A 157 -20.21 15.65 17.26
N LYS A 158 -19.37 15.68 16.24
CA LYS A 158 -19.79 15.64 14.84
C LYS A 158 -20.16 14.23 14.35
N GLY A 159 -19.86 13.19 15.12
CA GLY A 159 -20.20 11.79 14.78
C GLY A 159 -19.57 11.29 13.47
N LEU A 160 -18.46 11.90 13.03
CA LEU A 160 -17.82 11.61 11.75
C LEU A 160 -17.03 10.31 11.75
N VAL A 161 -16.68 9.78 12.93
CA VAL A 161 -15.81 8.61 13.07
C VAL A 161 -16.54 7.49 13.78
N ILE A 162 -16.60 6.33 13.14
CA ILE A 162 -17.04 5.09 13.77
C ILE A 162 -15.81 4.20 13.92
N ARG A 163 -15.37 3.95 15.14
CA ARG A 163 -14.24 3.10 15.45
C ARG A 163 -14.67 1.94 16.36
N ARG A 164 -14.21 0.74 16.02
CA ARG A 164 -14.43 -0.45 16.84
C ARG A 164 -13.12 -1.20 17.03
N PHE A 165 -12.77 -1.43 18.26
CA PHE A 165 -11.62 -2.26 18.61
C PHE A 165 -12.05 -3.73 18.76
N LYS A 166 -11.10 -4.62 18.62
CA LYS A 166 -11.31 -6.06 18.87
C LYS A 166 -11.91 -6.32 20.26
N LYS A 167 -11.48 -5.55 21.27
CA LYS A 167 -12.03 -5.63 22.62
C LYS A 167 -13.50 -5.27 22.71
N ASP A 168 -13.99 -4.34 21.88
CA ASP A 168 -15.38 -3.84 21.93
C ASP A 168 -16.37 -4.84 21.32
N VAL A 169 -15.87 -5.84 20.56
CA VAL A 169 -16.68 -6.88 19.94
C VAL A 169 -16.43 -8.27 20.52
N LYS A 170 -15.48 -8.41 21.46
CA LYS A 170 -15.11 -9.70 22.07
C LYS A 170 -16.31 -10.39 22.68
N ASP A 171 -17.15 -9.65 23.39
CA ASP A 171 -18.34 -10.19 24.08
C ASP A 171 -19.52 -10.53 23.14
N GLN A 172 -19.47 -10.04 21.89
CA GLN A 172 -20.52 -10.28 20.88
C GLN A 172 -20.20 -11.48 19.98
N ILE A 173 -19.01 -12.05 20.07
CA ILE A 173 -18.57 -13.16 19.23
C ILE A 173 -18.39 -14.38 20.11
N ALA A 174 -19.18 -15.43 19.81
CA ALA A 174 -19.24 -16.67 20.57
C ALA A 174 -17.94 -17.51 20.57
N LYS A 175 -16.88 -17.06 19.95
CA LYS A 175 -15.56 -17.72 19.94
C LYS A 175 -14.52 -16.80 20.55
N ASP A 176 -13.75 -17.34 21.47
CA ASP A 176 -12.58 -16.67 22.00
C ASP A 176 -11.60 -16.32 20.88
N PHE A 177 -11.30 -15.04 20.76
CA PHE A 177 -10.21 -14.62 19.89
C PHE A 177 -8.90 -15.11 20.51
N PRO A 178 -8.04 -15.81 19.75
CA PRO A 178 -6.73 -16.16 20.23
C PRO A 178 -5.95 -14.89 20.62
N GLU A 179 -5.35 -14.91 21.77
CA GLU A 179 -4.49 -13.83 22.19
C GLU A 179 -3.22 -13.82 21.35
N ARG A 180 -2.72 -12.61 21.07
CA ARG A 180 -1.51 -12.45 20.31
C ARG A 180 -0.31 -12.46 21.26
N ASP A 181 0.47 -13.53 21.22
CA ASP A 181 1.80 -13.57 21.85
C ASP A 181 2.87 -13.09 20.85
N ILE A 182 3.63 -12.09 21.22
CA ILE A 182 4.70 -11.51 20.39
C ILE A 182 6.05 -11.92 20.98
N GLN A 183 6.73 -12.82 20.27
CA GLN A 183 8.07 -13.25 20.65
C GLN A 183 9.09 -12.75 19.63
N THR A 184 10.19 -12.20 20.11
CA THR A 184 11.31 -11.77 19.28
C THR A 184 12.38 -12.85 19.27
N VAL A 185 12.53 -13.49 18.12
CA VAL A 185 13.56 -14.51 17.91
C VAL A 185 14.74 -13.89 17.17
N LYS A 186 15.94 -13.97 17.79
CA LYS A 186 17.18 -13.47 17.18
C LYS A 186 17.90 -14.59 16.44
N ALA A 187 18.34 -14.33 15.21
CA ALA A 187 19.23 -15.20 14.44
C ALA A 187 20.61 -14.53 14.34
N LYS A 188 21.68 -15.31 14.56
CA LYS A 188 23.04 -14.88 14.23
C LYS A 188 23.27 -14.99 12.74
N ALA A 189 23.87 -13.98 12.13
CA ALA A 189 24.29 -14.05 10.73
C ALA A 189 25.26 -15.21 10.50
N SER A 190 25.17 -15.86 9.36
CA SER A 190 26.16 -16.80 8.89
C SER A 190 27.42 -16.07 8.39
N ALA A 191 28.54 -16.75 8.28
CA ALA A 191 29.77 -16.14 7.75
C ALA A 191 29.58 -15.56 6.35
N VAL A 192 28.76 -16.23 5.51
CA VAL A 192 28.44 -15.76 4.16
C VAL A 192 27.58 -14.47 4.20
N GLU A 193 26.65 -14.38 5.15
CA GLU A 193 25.86 -13.14 5.34
C GLU A 193 26.74 -12.00 5.86
N GLU A 194 27.69 -12.29 6.76
CA GLU A 194 28.60 -11.25 7.28
C GLU A 194 29.51 -10.69 6.19
N ASP A 195 29.98 -11.54 5.26
CA ASP A 195 30.71 -11.06 4.09
C ASP A 195 29.86 -10.10 3.23
N VAL A 196 28.60 -10.43 3.01
CA VAL A 196 27.66 -9.54 2.25
C VAL A 196 27.42 -8.24 3.02
N TYR A 197 27.32 -8.28 4.33
CA TYR A 197 27.13 -7.04 5.15
C TYR A 197 28.38 -6.16 5.10
N ARG A 198 29.57 -6.75 5.02
CA ARG A 198 30.81 -6.01 4.80
C ARG A 198 30.83 -5.35 3.43
N GLU A 199 30.54 -6.10 2.38
CA GLU A 199 30.41 -5.56 1.02
C GLU A 199 29.37 -4.44 0.93
N LEU A 200 28.25 -4.54 1.68
CA LEU A 200 27.26 -3.45 1.75
C LEU A 200 27.84 -2.19 2.38
N THR A 201 28.64 -2.31 3.46
CA THR A 201 29.26 -1.16 4.11
C THR A 201 30.32 -0.49 3.25
N GLU A 202 31.02 -1.27 2.44
CA GLU A 202 32.05 -0.81 1.50
C GLU A 202 31.48 -0.35 0.15
N LEU A 203 30.17 -0.56 -0.09
CA LEU A 203 29.51 -0.24 -1.35
C LEU A 203 29.61 1.26 -1.64
N ASN A 204 30.43 1.62 -2.62
CA ASN A 204 30.61 2.98 -3.07
C ASN A 204 29.83 3.23 -4.37
N LEU A 205 28.95 4.22 -4.36
CA LEU A 205 28.11 4.63 -5.48
C LEU A 205 28.33 6.11 -5.78
N SER A 206 29.60 6.48 -6.07
CA SER A 206 30.06 7.86 -6.14
C SER A 206 29.29 8.72 -7.14
N THR A 207 28.95 8.18 -8.31
CA THR A 207 28.21 8.89 -9.36
C THR A 207 26.72 8.92 -9.09
N LEU A 208 26.15 7.80 -8.63
CA LEU A 208 24.76 7.73 -8.22
C LEU A 208 24.49 8.65 -7.01
N ASP A 209 25.46 8.81 -6.12
CA ASP A 209 25.34 9.61 -4.90
C ASP A 209 25.33 11.13 -5.20
N LYS A 210 25.85 11.60 -6.34
CA LYS A 210 25.69 12.98 -6.80
C LYS A 210 24.22 13.37 -6.97
N GLY A 211 23.35 12.42 -7.29
CA GLY A 211 21.90 12.58 -7.33
C GLY A 211 21.21 12.31 -5.97
N ARG A 212 21.56 13.06 -4.92
CA ARG A 212 21.28 12.86 -3.48
C ARG A 212 20.01 12.07 -3.10
N ARG A 213 18.85 12.36 -3.70
CA ARG A 213 17.58 11.68 -3.33
C ARG A 213 17.45 10.28 -3.92
N ALA A 214 17.88 10.07 -5.16
CA ALA A 214 17.74 8.80 -5.85
C ALA A 214 18.69 7.73 -5.29
N SER A 215 19.91 8.12 -4.92
CA SER A 215 20.91 7.23 -4.34
C SER A 215 20.52 6.83 -2.91
N GLN A 216 20.09 7.76 -2.09
CA GLN A 216 19.61 7.47 -0.73
C GLN A 216 18.44 6.48 -0.76
N LEU A 217 17.50 6.64 -1.70
CA LEU A 217 16.40 5.69 -1.86
C LEU A 217 16.91 4.31 -2.28
N LEU A 218 17.90 4.25 -3.18
CA LEU A 218 18.50 2.99 -3.60
C LEU A 218 19.19 2.28 -2.43
N ARG A 219 20.03 2.98 -1.66
CA ARG A 219 20.71 2.43 -0.48
C ARG A 219 19.71 1.88 0.54
N VAL A 220 18.70 2.66 0.92
CA VAL A 220 17.65 2.22 1.84
C VAL A 220 16.88 1.02 1.28
N THR A 221 16.67 0.96 -0.03
CA THR A 221 15.99 -0.18 -0.67
C THR A 221 16.87 -1.42 -0.63
N ILE A 222 18.16 -1.32 -0.96
CA ILE A 222 19.12 -2.41 -0.89
C ILE A 222 19.19 -2.94 0.56
N GLU A 223 19.35 -2.06 1.54
CA GLU A 223 19.42 -2.42 2.96
C GLU A 223 18.15 -3.16 3.41
N LYS A 224 16.97 -2.58 3.18
CA LYS A 224 15.70 -3.21 3.55
C LYS A 224 15.47 -4.56 2.87
N THR A 225 15.81 -4.67 1.59
CA THR A 225 15.64 -5.92 0.85
C THR A 225 16.66 -6.98 1.29
N LEU A 226 17.89 -6.60 1.59
CA LEU A 226 18.93 -7.52 2.11
C LEU A 226 18.48 -8.17 3.41
N PHE A 227 18.04 -7.38 4.39
CA PHE A 227 17.61 -7.90 5.68
C PHE A 227 16.26 -8.63 5.64
N SER A 228 15.48 -8.46 4.59
CA SER A 228 14.22 -9.18 4.38
C SER A 228 14.42 -10.47 3.57
N SER A 229 15.11 -10.38 2.45
CA SER A 229 15.37 -11.50 1.53
C SER A 229 16.59 -11.19 0.66
N PRO A 230 17.71 -11.91 0.83
CA PRO A 230 18.90 -11.76 -0.02
C PRO A 230 18.59 -11.91 -1.51
N MET A 231 17.68 -12.82 -1.88
CA MET A 231 17.26 -13.00 -3.28
C MET A 231 16.50 -11.80 -3.85
N ALA A 232 15.66 -11.13 -3.03
CA ALA A 232 14.97 -9.90 -3.44
C ALA A 232 15.98 -8.75 -3.59
N CYS A 233 16.99 -8.71 -2.71
CA CYS A 233 18.09 -7.76 -2.82
C CYS A 233 18.88 -7.99 -4.12
N LEU A 234 19.26 -9.21 -4.42
CA LEU A 234 19.96 -9.58 -5.65
C LEU A 234 19.16 -9.19 -6.91
N SER A 235 17.86 -9.44 -6.91
CA SER A 235 16.98 -9.00 -8.00
C SER A 235 16.96 -7.46 -8.16
N THR A 236 16.91 -6.74 -7.06
CA THR A 236 16.92 -5.26 -7.05
C THR A 236 18.24 -4.72 -7.61
N VAL A 237 19.37 -5.28 -7.17
CA VAL A 237 20.71 -4.90 -7.62
C VAL A 237 20.88 -5.23 -9.12
N ASN A 238 20.52 -6.43 -9.55
CA ASN A 238 20.60 -6.84 -10.95
C ASN A 238 19.74 -5.95 -11.88
N ASN A 239 18.55 -5.55 -11.43
CA ASN A 239 17.72 -4.62 -12.18
C ASN A 239 18.38 -3.23 -12.29
N ARG A 240 19.14 -2.81 -11.27
CA ARG A 240 19.89 -1.56 -11.33
C ARG A 240 21.09 -1.66 -12.27
N ILE A 241 21.85 -2.77 -12.21
CA ILE A 241 22.95 -3.04 -13.12
C ILE A 241 22.47 -2.97 -14.57
N LYS A 242 21.43 -3.70 -14.93
CA LYS A 242 20.85 -3.68 -16.30
C LYS A 242 20.49 -2.26 -16.77
N LYS A 243 19.94 -1.43 -15.88
CA LYS A 243 19.57 -0.04 -16.21
C LYS A 243 20.79 0.85 -16.43
N LEU A 244 21.89 0.61 -15.74
CA LEU A 244 23.13 1.36 -15.92
C LEU A 244 23.86 0.90 -17.19
N GLU A 245 23.95 -0.40 -17.42
CA GLU A 245 24.52 -0.96 -18.66
C GLU A 245 23.80 -0.47 -19.92
N ALA A 246 22.46 -0.36 -19.86
CA ALA A 246 21.67 0.16 -20.97
C ALA A 246 21.92 1.66 -21.28
N LYS A 247 22.44 2.41 -20.33
CA LYS A 247 22.80 3.83 -20.54
C LYS A 247 24.12 4.02 -21.26
N GLN A 248 25.04 3.05 -21.18
CA GLN A 248 26.38 3.08 -21.78
C GLN A 248 27.18 4.36 -21.43
N ASP A 249 26.97 4.88 -20.21
CA ASP A 249 27.58 6.13 -19.74
C ASP A 249 28.85 5.79 -18.91
N PRO A 250 30.04 6.19 -19.36
CA PRO A 250 31.31 5.89 -18.68
C PRO A 250 31.37 6.40 -17.24
N ASP A 251 30.63 7.45 -16.91
CA ASP A 251 30.62 8.02 -15.57
C ASP A 251 30.08 7.07 -14.49
N PHE A 252 29.36 6.01 -14.89
CA PHE A 252 28.82 5.00 -13.99
C PHE A 252 29.63 3.69 -13.91
N GLU A 253 30.81 3.64 -14.52
CA GLU A 253 31.60 2.40 -14.57
C GLU A 253 32.03 1.92 -13.18
N ASP A 254 32.48 2.81 -12.30
CA ASP A 254 32.86 2.50 -10.93
C ASP A 254 31.66 2.02 -10.11
N ASP A 255 30.52 2.69 -10.23
CA ASP A 255 29.27 2.31 -9.57
C ASP A 255 28.77 0.95 -10.07
N LEU A 256 28.93 0.67 -11.37
CA LEU A 256 28.56 -0.59 -11.99
C LEU A 256 29.44 -1.73 -11.48
N ASN A 257 30.76 -1.52 -11.37
CA ASN A 257 31.72 -2.51 -10.84
C ASN A 257 31.39 -2.81 -9.36
N SER A 258 31.15 -1.79 -8.56
CA SER A 258 30.75 -1.94 -7.16
C SER A 258 29.44 -2.73 -7.00
N LEU A 259 28.43 -2.45 -7.82
CA LEU A 259 27.16 -3.18 -7.81
C LEU A 259 27.33 -4.63 -8.28
N LYS A 260 28.22 -4.90 -9.25
CA LYS A 260 28.51 -6.26 -9.72
C LYS A 260 29.23 -7.10 -8.65
N SER A 261 30.20 -6.52 -7.94
CA SER A 261 30.86 -7.18 -6.80
C SER A 261 29.85 -7.53 -5.72
N PHE A 262 29.03 -6.58 -5.34
CA PHE A 262 27.97 -6.80 -4.35
C PHE A 262 26.96 -7.87 -4.80
N ALA A 263 26.57 -7.90 -6.08
CA ALA A 263 25.68 -8.92 -6.62
C ALA A 263 26.32 -10.33 -6.56
N GLN A 264 27.63 -10.44 -6.80
CA GLN A 264 28.36 -11.71 -6.68
C GLN A 264 28.40 -12.21 -5.24
N ALA A 265 28.60 -11.31 -4.27
CA ALA A 265 28.54 -11.69 -2.86
C ALA A 265 27.14 -12.16 -2.46
N LEU A 266 26.09 -11.43 -2.89
CA LEU A 266 24.68 -11.80 -2.64
C LEU A 266 24.33 -13.18 -3.23
N ALA A 267 24.85 -13.51 -4.41
CA ALA A 267 24.56 -14.78 -5.09
C ALA A 267 25.09 -16.01 -4.32
N ARG A 268 26.04 -15.82 -3.39
CA ARG A 268 26.54 -16.89 -2.52
C ARG A 268 25.59 -17.23 -1.37
N VAL A 269 24.66 -16.36 -1.04
CA VAL A 269 23.70 -16.57 0.05
C VAL A 269 22.58 -17.49 -0.44
N SER A 270 22.75 -18.78 -0.27
CA SER A 270 21.68 -19.76 -0.50
C SER A 270 20.68 -19.78 0.65
N ALA A 271 19.59 -20.55 0.48
CA ALA A 271 18.63 -20.79 1.56
C ALA A 271 19.27 -21.35 2.83
N GLU A 272 20.31 -22.17 2.69
CA GLU A 272 21.05 -22.77 3.82
C GLU A 272 21.89 -21.75 4.58
N HIS A 273 22.40 -20.73 3.90
CA HIS A 273 23.20 -19.68 4.49
C HIS A 273 22.34 -18.54 5.08
N PHE A 274 21.05 -18.44 4.70
CA PHE A 274 20.17 -17.38 5.19
C PHE A 274 19.66 -17.70 6.60
N SER A 275 20.34 -17.15 7.59
CA SER A 275 20.17 -17.47 9.03
C SER A 275 18.73 -17.25 9.53
N LYS A 276 18.06 -16.19 9.11
CA LYS A 276 16.66 -15.92 9.49
C LYS A 276 15.71 -17.00 8.94
N TYR A 277 15.93 -17.46 7.73
CA TYR A 277 15.15 -18.54 7.13
C TYR A 277 15.38 -19.86 7.86
N GLN A 278 16.63 -20.19 8.16
CA GLN A 278 16.97 -21.40 8.93
C GLN A 278 16.35 -21.35 10.33
N GLN A 279 16.42 -20.20 10.99
CA GLN A 279 15.81 -20.02 12.30
C GLN A 279 14.28 -20.15 12.24
N LEU A 280 13.65 -19.63 11.19
CA LEU A 280 12.20 -19.80 10.97
C LEU A 280 11.83 -21.28 10.75
N LEU A 281 12.58 -22.00 9.91
CA LEU A 281 12.35 -23.44 9.69
C LEU A 281 12.49 -24.22 11.00
N LYS A 282 13.51 -23.92 11.78
CA LYS A 282 13.72 -24.53 13.09
C LYS A 282 12.55 -24.24 14.03
N LEU A 283 12.10 -22.99 14.11
CA LEU A 283 10.97 -22.59 14.95
C LEU A 283 9.67 -23.31 14.53
N ILE A 284 9.44 -23.48 13.25
CA ILE A 284 8.25 -24.17 12.72
C ILE A 284 8.32 -25.67 13.03
N SER A 285 9.46 -26.32 12.79
CA SER A 285 9.58 -27.79 12.81
C SER A 285 9.95 -28.39 14.17
N ASP A 286 10.62 -27.64 15.06
CA ASP A 286 11.07 -28.14 16.36
C ASP A 286 9.89 -28.42 17.28
N LYS A 287 9.83 -29.62 17.84
CA LYS A 287 8.77 -30.07 18.74
C LYS A 287 8.91 -29.55 20.17
N LYS A 288 10.14 -29.19 20.60
CA LYS A 288 10.42 -28.76 21.98
C LYS A 288 10.49 -27.25 22.10
N ALA A 289 11.18 -26.60 21.17
CA ALA A 289 11.44 -25.17 21.19
C ALA A 289 10.63 -24.38 20.15
N GLY A 290 9.80 -25.06 19.35
CA GLY A 290 8.99 -24.49 18.30
C GLY A 290 7.56 -25.04 18.24
N PHE A 291 6.94 -24.89 17.10
CA PHE A 291 5.53 -25.29 16.90
C PHE A 291 5.33 -26.79 16.58
N GLY A 292 6.39 -27.53 16.30
CA GLY A 292 6.33 -28.95 15.94
C GLY A 292 5.49 -29.25 14.72
N TRP A 293 5.37 -28.28 13.80
CA TRP A 293 4.56 -28.40 12.59
C TRP A 293 5.08 -29.50 11.66
N LYS A 294 4.15 -30.20 11.02
CA LYS A 294 4.45 -31.22 10.01
C LYS A 294 3.58 -31.00 8.79
N PRO A 295 4.13 -31.05 7.56
CA PRO A 295 3.40 -30.75 6.33
C PRO A 295 2.23 -31.73 6.05
N ASN A 296 2.20 -32.89 6.70
CA ASN A 296 1.18 -33.92 6.49
C ASN A 296 -0.05 -33.80 7.43
N LYS A 297 -0.10 -32.84 8.31
CA LYS A 297 -1.27 -32.56 9.14
C LYS A 297 -2.31 -31.76 8.34
N LYS A 298 -3.46 -32.40 8.00
CA LYS A 298 -4.51 -31.81 7.17
C LYS A 298 -5.16 -30.54 7.76
N ASP A 299 -5.11 -30.40 9.09
CA ASP A 299 -5.79 -29.28 9.79
C ASP A 299 -4.85 -28.17 10.25
N ASP A 300 -3.55 -28.28 9.97
CA ASP A 300 -2.52 -27.35 10.39
C ASP A 300 -2.19 -26.43 9.20
N ARG A 301 -2.63 -25.17 9.29
CA ARG A 301 -2.39 -24.14 8.29
C ARG A 301 -1.36 -23.16 8.84
N ILE A 302 -0.16 -23.20 8.32
CA ILE A 302 0.85 -22.16 8.50
C ILE A 302 0.99 -21.35 7.22
#